data_a3d97de79c3c6c3e2b299ed30d617ec3
#
_entry.id   a3d97de79c3c6c3e2b299ed30d617ec3
#
_cell.length_a   1.000
_cell.length_b   1.000
_cell.length_c   1.000
_cell.angle_alpha   90.00
_cell.angle_beta   90.00
_cell.angle_gamma   90.00
#
_symmetry.space_group_name_H-M   'P 1'
#
loop_
_entity.id
_entity.type
_entity.pdbx_description
1 polymer ?
#
loop_
_entity_poly.entity_id
_entity_poly.type
_entity_poly.pdbx_seq_one_letter_code
_entity_poly.pdbx_strand_id
1 'polypeptide(L)'
;MRFKKLTRLFNRIRYGNAVHLSDGSSWSVDRKATVRDCRVRLNGDSEIRICAGAVVRDVSFQVAGGSRVYIMEGARLERMSICVWTDSELVIGKDGWFREMDFSIENGSVRLAESNHFSSGSSTIRPCISVQDGRVEVGDHNRVKGSFWVRFGGIAVIGRYNCINEQTEIRADKSVRIGSYNMISYSCDIWDTNTHSQYPLDEKKVLFEKDFPRIGRERKCPATAPVLIGDGNWIGKYACVLKGVTIKDNVTVGTRAIVSNMVVEDGGVVVSPKGQVL
;
A
#
# COMPACT_ATOMS: atom_id res chain seq x y z
N MET A 1 -33.01 -9.24 16.82
CA MET A 1 -33.09 -9.45 15.35
C MET A 1 -33.86 -8.36 14.59
N ARG A 2 -35.02 -7.87 15.06
CA ARG A 2 -35.80 -6.79 14.40
C ARG A 2 -35.10 -5.43 14.30
N PHE A 3 -34.36 -4.98 15.31
CA PHE A 3 -33.65 -3.70 15.33
C PHE A 3 -32.50 -3.64 14.27
N LYS A 4 -31.73 -4.72 14.09
CA LYS A 4 -30.66 -4.79 13.08
C LYS A 4 -31.19 -4.68 11.64
N LYS A 5 -32.39 -5.20 11.35
CA LYS A 5 -33.03 -5.09 10.02
C LYS A 5 -33.52 -3.66 9.72
N LEU A 6 -34.06 -2.96 10.70
CA LEU A 6 -34.52 -1.57 10.56
C LEU A 6 -33.37 -0.58 10.33
N THR A 7 -32.25 -0.75 11.06
CA THR A 7 -31.05 0.09 10.89
C THR A 7 -30.42 -0.11 9.51
N ARG A 8 -30.41 -1.35 8.99
CA ARG A 8 -29.94 -1.67 7.62
C ARG A 8 -30.81 -1.01 6.55
N LEU A 9 -32.13 -1.06 6.68
CA LEU A 9 -33.07 -0.45 5.73
C LEU A 9 -32.98 1.07 5.75
N PHE A 10 -32.86 1.69 6.93
CA PHE A 10 -32.71 3.12 7.10
C PHE A 10 -31.40 3.65 6.48
N ASN A 11 -30.26 2.97 6.67
CA ASN A 11 -28.98 3.31 6.07
C ASN A 11 -29.00 3.19 4.53
N ARG A 12 -29.71 2.20 4.00
CA ARG A 12 -29.84 2.03 2.54
C ARG A 12 -30.69 3.14 1.92
N ILE A 13 -31.82 3.50 2.53
CA ILE A 13 -32.75 4.51 1.98
C ILE A 13 -32.18 5.92 2.11
N ARG A 14 -31.51 6.25 3.21
CA ARG A 14 -31.06 7.61 3.49
C ARG A 14 -29.68 7.96 2.92
N TYR A 15 -28.76 6.98 2.85
CA TYR A 15 -27.35 7.21 2.55
C TYR A 15 -26.79 6.34 1.42
N GLY A 16 -27.61 5.52 0.76
CA GLY A 16 -27.15 4.61 -0.31
C GLY A 16 -26.27 3.44 0.19
N ASN A 17 -26.13 3.26 1.51
CA ASN A 17 -25.22 2.26 2.05
C ASN A 17 -25.83 0.84 2.07
N ALA A 18 -25.07 -0.16 1.61
CA ALA A 18 -25.41 -1.57 1.73
C ALA A 18 -24.49 -2.25 2.75
N VAL A 19 -25.01 -2.61 3.92
CA VAL A 19 -24.23 -3.18 5.03
C VAL A 19 -24.68 -4.62 5.31
N HIS A 20 -23.76 -5.57 5.21
CA HIS A 20 -23.92 -6.97 5.53
C HIS A 20 -22.93 -7.37 6.63
N LEU A 21 -23.44 -7.81 7.79
CA LEU A 21 -22.64 -8.22 8.92
C LEU A 21 -22.98 -9.68 9.25
N SER A 22 -21.98 -10.53 9.46
CA SER A 22 -22.15 -11.81 10.13
C SER A 22 -22.16 -11.64 11.66
N ASP A 23 -22.48 -12.71 12.36
CA ASP A 23 -22.43 -12.71 13.82
C ASP A 23 -20.98 -12.47 14.30
N GLY A 24 -20.83 -11.79 15.44
CA GLY A 24 -19.54 -11.38 15.99
C GLY A 24 -18.92 -10.13 15.37
N SER A 25 -19.33 -9.74 14.16
CA SER A 25 -18.77 -8.57 13.48
C SER A 25 -19.39 -7.25 13.92
N SER A 26 -18.60 -6.19 13.96
CA SER A 26 -19.01 -4.85 14.38
C SER A 26 -18.75 -3.77 13.34
N TRP A 27 -19.73 -2.90 13.13
CA TRP A 27 -19.67 -1.71 12.29
C TRP A 27 -20.06 -0.51 13.15
N SER A 28 -19.09 0.31 13.48
CA SER A 28 -19.25 1.49 14.33
C SER A 28 -18.94 2.77 13.55
N VAL A 29 -19.87 3.69 13.51
CA VAL A 29 -19.75 4.99 12.85
C VAL A 29 -20.13 6.08 13.83
N ASP A 30 -19.22 7.02 14.06
CA ASP A 30 -19.49 8.18 14.89
C ASP A 30 -20.61 9.06 14.29
N ARG A 31 -21.37 9.73 15.15
CA ARG A 31 -22.53 10.56 14.73
C ARG A 31 -22.13 11.75 13.86
N LYS A 32 -20.89 12.24 14.01
CA LYS A 32 -20.33 13.35 13.24
C LYS A 32 -19.64 12.90 11.95
N ALA A 33 -19.54 11.59 11.70
CA ALA A 33 -19.00 11.07 10.44
C ALA A 33 -20.05 11.07 9.32
N THR A 34 -19.59 11.17 8.08
CA THR A 34 -20.42 11.04 6.89
C THR A 34 -20.05 9.80 6.12
N VAL A 35 -20.97 8.84 5.96
CA VAL A 35 -20.77 7.62 5.18
C VAL A 35 -21.87 7.50 4.15
N ARG A 36 -21.52 7.51 2.84
CA ARG A 36 -22.48 7.47 1.74
C ARG A 36 -22.03 6.54 0.62
N ASP A 37 -23.00 5.89 -0.01
CA ASP A 37 -22.82 5.04 -1.21
C ASP A 37 -21.79 3.90 -1.00
N CYS A 38 -21.69 3.41 0.23
CA CYS A 38 -20.72 2.40 0.61
C CYS A 38 -21.32 0.99 0.60
N ARG A 39 -20.50 0.01 0.21
CA ARG A 39 -20.79 -1.42 0.33
C ARG A 39 -19.92 -2.01 1.41
N VAL A 40 -20.53 -2.63 2.40
CA VAL A 40 -19.83 -3.18 3.57
C VAL A 40 -20.18 -4.64 3.74
N ARG A 41 -19.18 -5.50 3.73
CA ARG A 41 -19.29 -6.91 4.09
C ARG A 41 -18.29 -7.23 5.19
N LEU A 42 -18.80 -7.62 6.37
CA LEU A 42 -18.00 -8.01 7.53
C LEU A 42 -18.34 -9.44 7.92
N ASN A 43 -17.32 -10.27 8.06
CA ASN A 43 -17.46 -11.66 8.45
C ASN A 43 -16.42 -12.05 9.51
N GLY A 44 -16.75 -13.03 10.39
CA GLY A 44 -15.78 -13.67 11.28
C GLY A 44 -15.15 -12.71 12.29
N ASP A 45 -15.96 -12.15 13.21
CA ASP A 45 -15.53 -11.30 14.33
C ASP A 45 -14.70 -10.05 13.90
N SER A 46 -14.97 -9.55 12.70
CA SER A 46 -14.27 -8.41 12.15
C SER A 46 -14.89 -7.08 12.56
N GLU A 47 -14.06 -6.03 12.60
CA GLU A 47 -14.46 -4.70 13.04
C GLU A 47 -14.13 -3.62 12.02
N ILE A 48 -15.08 -2.69 11.80
CA ILE A 48 -14.78 -1.39 11.20
C ILE A 48 -15.24 -0.29 12.15
N ARG A 49 -14.35 0.65 12.45
CA ARG A 49 -14.65 1.84 13.23
C ARG A 49 -14.35 3.10 12.42
N ILE A 50 -15.34 3.99 12.32
CA ILE A 50 -15.22 5.29 11.64
C ILE A 50 -15.43 6.38 12.67
N CYS A 51 -14.38 7.19 12.87
CA CYS A 51 -14.33 8.24 13.91
C CYS A 51 -15.01 9.55 13.46
N ALA A 52 -15.10 10.49 14.40
CA ALA A 52 -15.76 11.77 14.21
C ALA A 52 -15.19 12.59 13.05
N GLY A 53 -16.04 13.26 12.28
CA GLY A 53 -15.64 14.12 11.16
C GLY A 53 -15.11 13.37 9.93
N ALA A 54 -14.94 12.06 9.99
CA ALA A 54 -14.53 11.28 8.82
C ALA A 54 -15.59 11.32 7.70
N VAL A 55 -15.13 11.37 6.45
CA VAL A 55 -15.98 11.37 5.25
C VAL A 55 -15.61 10.17 4.39
N VAL A 56 -16.54 9.24 4.21
CA VAL A 56 -16.36 8.00 3.44
C VAL A 56 -17.44 7.92 2.36
N ARG A 57 -17.03 7.94 1.08
CA ARG A 57 -17.95 7.97 -0.06
C ARG A 57 -17.53 6.98 -1.14
N ASP A 58 -18.50 6.22 -1.64
CA ASP A 58 -18.28 5.24 -2.72
C ASP A 58 -17.10 4.29 -2.42
N VAL A 59 -17.14 3.69 -1.22
CA VAL A 59 -16.11 2.76 -0.75
C VAL A 59 -16.70 1.37 -0.56
N SER A 60 -16.01 0.37 -1.10
CA SER A 60 -16.32 -1.03 -0.90
C SER A 60 -15.40 -1.63 0.17
N PHE A 61 -15.98 -2.12 1.26
CA PHE A 61 -15.29 -2.81 2.33
C PHE A 61 -15.59 -4.31 2.29
N GLN A 62 -14.56 -5.13 2.29
CA GLN A 62 -14.60 -6.56 2.49
C GLN A 62 -13.63 -6.90 3.62
N VAL A 63 -14.14 -7.15 4.82
CA VAL A 63 -13.30 -7.39 6.01
C VAL A 63 -13.73 -8.69 6.66
N ALA A 64 -12.79 -9.60 6.88
CA ALA A 64 -13.07 -10.93 7.37
C ALA A 64 -11.94 -11.53 8.23
N GLY A 65 -12.23 -12.61 8.95
CA GLY A 65 -11.24 -13.39 9.68
C GLY A 65 -10.59 -12.65 10.84
N GLY A 66 -11.38 -12.00 11.71
CA GLY A 66 -10.86 -11.26 12.88
C GLY A 66 -10.22 -9.91 12.56
N SER A 67 -10.28 -9.48 11.29
CA SER A 67 -9.59 -8.27 10.83
C SER A 67 -10.25 -6.97 11.27
N ARG A 68 -9.45 -5.91 11.34
CA ARG A 68 -9.87 -4.62 11.86
C ARG A 68 -9.52 -3.47 10.92
N VAL A 69 -10.45 -2.53 10.77
CA VAL A 69 -10.26 -1.30 9.99
C VAL A 69 -10.64 -0.10 10.84
N TYR A 70 -9.68 0.79 11.03
CA TYR A 70 -9.88 2.03 11.80
C TYR A 70 -9.69 3.24 10.88
N ILE A 71 -10.73 4.06 10.76
CA ILE A 71 -10.71 5.33 10.03
C ILE A 71 -10.81 6.44 11.06
N MET A 72 -9.71 7.16 11.24
CA MET A 72 -9.57 8.15 12.31
C MET A 72 -10.27 9.47 11.98
N GLU A 73 -10.23 10.40 12.94
CA GLU A 73 -10.92 11.69 12.86
C GLU A 73 -10.56 12.47 11.60
N GLY A 74 -11.55 13.07 10.95
CA GLY A 74 -11.36 13.96 9.80
C GLY A 74 -10.89 13.29 8.51
N ALA A 75 -10.56 12.00 8.52
CA ALA A 75 -10.08 11.29 7.33
C ALA A 75 -11.13 11.26 6.22
N ARG A 76 -10.70 11.36 4.96
CA ARG A 76 -11.55 11.38 3.77
C ARG A 76 -11.19 10.27 2.82
N LEU A 77 -12.15 9.40 2.51
CA LEU A 77 -12.01 8.26 1.62
C LEU A 77 -13.04 8.34 0.49
N GLU A 78 -12.58 8.29 -0.75
CA GLU A 78 -13.45 8.38 -1.92
C GLU A 78 -13.08 7.36 -3.00
N ARG A 79 -14.07 6.63 -3.53
CA ARG A 79 -13.95 5.69 -4.67
C ARG A 79 -12.84 4.66 -4.50
N MET A 80 -12.94 3.86 -3.44
CA MET A 80 -11.90 2.91 -3.03
C MET A 80 -12.46 1.50 -2.86
N SER A 81 -11.58 0.51 -2.97
CA SER A 81 -11.80 -0.85 -2.52
C SER A 81 -10.86 -1.18 -1.36
N ILE A 82 -11.41 -1.70 -0.27
CA ILE A 82 -10.68 -2.05 0.94
C ILE A 82 -10.99 -3.51 1.28
N CYS A 83 -10.01 -4.37 1.07
CA CYS A 83 -10.08 -5.80 1.36
C CYS A 83 -9.08 -6.13 2.48
N VAL A 84 -9.56 -6.63 3.61
CA VAL A 84 -8.73 -6.93 4.79
C VAL A 84 -9.14 -8.28 5.36
N TRP A 85 -8.23 -9.26 5.35
CA TRP A 85 -8.51 -10.64 5.73
C TRP A 85 -7.46 -11.22 6.67
N THR A 86 -7.83 -12.28 7.37
CA THR A 86 -6.91 -13.13 8.13
C THR A 86 -6.15 -12.35 9.21
N ASP A 87 -6.87 -11.95 10.27
CA ASP A 87 -6.32 -11.22 11.44
C ASP A 87 -5.50 -9.98 11.09
N SER A 88 -5.88 -9.31 10.01
CA SER A 88 -5.17 -8.14 9.49
C SER A 88 -5.70 -6.83 10.03
N GLU A 89 -4.86 -5.80 9.99
CA GLU A 89 -5.21 -4.46 10.47
C GLU A 89 -4.95 -3.38 9.42
N LEU A 90 -5.91 -2.48 9.24
CA LEU A 90 -5.76 -1.23 8.51
C LEU A 90 -6.08 -0.05 9.42
N VAL A 91 -5.10 0.84 9.63
CA VAL A 91 -5.30 2.12 10.33
C VAL A 91 -5.07 3.27 9.35
N ILE A 92 -6.11 4.04 9.10
CA ILE A 92 -6.05 5.28 8.34
C ILE A 92 -6.06 6.45 9.31
N GLY A 93 -4.95 7.17 9.36
CA GLY A 93 -4.68 8.23 10.31
C GLY A 93 -5.59 9.46 10.13
N LYS A 94 -5.51 10.32 11.15
CA LYS A 94 -6.30 11.55 11.26
C LYS A 94 -6.04 12.50 10.08
N ASP A 95 -7.09 13.17 9.62
CA ASP A 95 -7.05 14.18 8.55
C ASP A 95 -6.42 13.72 7.22
N GLY A 96 -6.28 12.39 7.03
CA GLY A 96 -5.78 11.82 5.80
C GLY A 96 -6.79 11.94 4.63
N TRP A 97 -6.29 12.07 3.41
CA TRP A 97 -7.13 12.12 2.20
C TRP A 97 -6.74 11.03 1.21
N PHE A 98 -7.69 10.16 0.90
CA PHE A 98 -7.50 8.95 0.09
C PHE A 98 -8.53 8.89 -1.01
N ARG A 99 -8.08 8.79 -2.24
CA ARG A 99 -8.97 8.79 -3.40
C ARG A 99 -8.47 7.90 -4.52
N GLU A 100 -9.40 7.08 -5.07
CA GLU A 100 -9.14 6.25 -6.25
C GLU A 100 -7.90 5.35 -6.07
N MET A 101 -7.82 4.69 -4.93
CA MET A 101 -6.79 3.70 -4.62
C MET A 101 -7.41 2.48 -3.93
N ASP A 102 -6.67 1.40 -3.85
CA ASP A 102 -7.16 0.15 -3.30
C ASP A 102 -6.22 -0.39 -2.20
N PHE A 103 -6.82 -1.10 -1.22
CA PHE A 103 -6.11 -1.85 -0.20
C PHE A 103 -6.45 -3.33 -0.32
N SER A 104 -5.43 -4.19 -0.26
CA SER A 104 -5.55 -5.63 -0.17
C SER A 104 -4.58 -6.15 0.89
N ILE A 105 -5.09 -6.50 2.08
CA ILE A 105 -4.28 -6.87 3.23
C ILE A 105 -4.70 -8.25 3.70
N GLU A 106 -3.77 -9.18 3.68
CA GLU A 106 -3.93 -10.56 4.12
C GLU A 106 -2.77 -10.93 5.05
N ASN A 107 -3.07 -11.39 6.26
CA ASN A 107 -2.07 -11.77 7.27
C ASN A 107 -1.04 -10.66 7.49
N GLY A 108 -1.49 -9.42 7.73
CA GLY A 108 -0.57 -8.31 7.85
C GLY A 108 -1.19 -7.01 8.34
N SER A 109 -0.41 -5.93 8.29
CA SER A 109 -0.90 -4.64 8.75
C SER A 109 -0.47 -3.46 7.88
N VAL A 110 -1.34 -2.45 7.81
CA VAL A 110 -1.06 -1.16 7.19
C VAL A 110 -1.42 -0.06 8.18
N ARG A 111 -0.44 0.78 8.52
CA ARG A 111 -0.63 1.94 9.40
C ARG A 111 -0.17 3.20 8.71
N LEU A 112 -1.10 4.09 8.45
CA LEU A 112 -0.86 5.38 7.85
C LEU A 112 -1.08 6.44 8.93
N ALA A 113 -0.06 7.24 9.23
CA ALA A 113 -0.15 8.31 10.22
C ALA A 113 -1.04 9.46 9.71
N GLU A 114 -1.05 10.57 10.38
CA GLU A 114 -1.95 11.68 10.06
C GLU A 114 -1.58 12.46 8.80
N SER A 115 -2.54 13.17 8.24
CA SER A 115 -2.36 14.15 7.15
C SER A 115 -1.70 13.57 5.89
N ASN A 116 -1.81 12.28 5.66
CA ASN A 116 -1.33 11.65 4.43
C ASN A 116 -2.31 11.85 3.27
N HIS A 117 -1.78 12.05 2.08
CA HIS A 117 -2.53 12.28 0.87
C HIS A 117 -2.22 11.20 -0.18
N PHE A 118 -3.15 10.30 -0.42
CA PHE A 118 -3.03 9.21 -1.39
C PHE A 118 -4.04 9.35 -2.51
N SER A 119 -3.59 9.28 -3.77
CA SER A 119 -4.51 9.35 -4.92
C SER A 119 -3.90 8.75 -6.19
N SER A 120 -4.73 8.39 -7.16
CA SER A 120 -4.28 7.99 -8.50
C SER A 120 -3.63 9.14 -9.30
N GLY A 121 -3.85 10.38 -8.89
CA GLY A 121 -3.41 11.53 -9.65
C GLY A 121 -4.09 11.61 -11.01
N SER A 122 -3.29 11.75 -12.07
CA SER A 122 -3.72 11.72 -13.47
C SER A 122 -3.62 10.32 -14.11
N SER A 123 -3.11 9.34 -13.36
CA SER A 123 -2.95 7.96 -13.85
C SER A 123 -4.30 7.26 -13.97
N THR A 124 -4.48 6.49 -15.04
CA THR A 124 -5.60 5.54 -15.17
C THR A 124 -5.39 4.28 -14.32
N ILE A 125 -4.15 4.04 -13.87
CA ILE A 125 -3.80 2.93 -12.97
C ILE A 125 -4.02 3.40 -11.54
N ARG A 126 -4.88 2.71 -10.82
CA ARG A 126 -5.10 2.98 -9.39
C ARG A 126 -3.90 2.50 -8.58
N PRO A 127 -3.32 3.32 -7.71
CA PRO A 127 -2.32 2.86 -6.76
C PRO A 127 -2.96 1.86 -5.79
N CYS A 128 -2.14 0.92 -5.33
CA CYS A 128 -2.58 -0.13 -4.43
C CYS A 128 -1.58 -0.30 -3.28
N ILE A 129 -2.08 -0.52 -2.07
CA ILE A 129 -1.28 -1.06 -0.98
C ILE A 129 -1.70 -2.53 -0.81
N SER A 130 -0.84 -3.43 -1.28
CA SER A 130 -1.03 -4.88 -1.19
C SER A 130 -0.03 -5.47 -0.20
N VAL A 131 -0.56 -6.08 0.84
CA VAL A 131 0.22 -6.78 1.87
C VAL A 131 -0.26 -8.23 1.91
N GLN A 132 0.64 -9.15 1.64
CA GLN A 132 0.43 -10.58 1.79
C GLN A 132 1.53 -11.13 2.70
N ASP A 133 1.24 -11.22 3.98
CA ASP A 133 2.20 -11.51 5.04
C ASP A 133 3.27 -10.41 5.16
N GLY A 134 3.06 -9.45 6.06
CA GLY A 134 3.98 -8.35 6.30
C GLY A 134 3.33 -7.07 6.79
N ARG A 135 4.04 -5.95 6.65
CA ARG A 135 3.51 -4.66 7.11
C ARG A 135 3.98 -3.46 6.32
N VAL A 136 3.12 -2.44 6.28
CA VAL A 136 3.41 -1.09 5.75
C VAL A 136 3.16 -0.07 6.84
N GLU A 137 4.15 0.77 7.11
CA GLU A 137 4.06 1.88 8.03
C GLU A 137 4.43 3.17 7.29
N VAL A 138 3.54 4.14 7.27
CA VAL A 138 3.76 5.44 6.63
C VAL A 138 3.60 6.54 7.66
N GLY A 139 4.63 7.33 7.85
CA GLY A 139 4.63 8.52 8.70
C GLY A 139 3.63 9.56 8.23
N ASP A 140 3.69 10.73 8.81
CA ASP A 140 2.73 11.80 8.56
C ASP A 140 3.09 12.68 7.34
N HIS A 141 2.10 13.42 6.81
CA HIS A 141 2.27 14.45 5.78
C HIS A 141 2.92 13.97 4.47
N ASN A 142 2.72 12.74 4.06
CA ASN A 142 3.20 12.26 2.77
C ASN A 142 2.15 12.47 1.67
N ARG A 143 2.63 12.73 0.45
CA ARG A 143 1.84 12.71 -0.77
C ARG A 143 2.27 11.51 -1.60
N VAL A 144 1.39 10.54 -1.75
CA VAL A 144 1.71 9.25 -2.38
C VAL A 144 0.73 8.95 -3.51
N LYS A 145 1.28 8.62 -4.66
CA LYS A 145 0.54 8.17 -5.84
C LYS A 145 1.11 6.86 -6.41
N GLY A 146 2.07 6.27 -5.72
CA GLY A 146 2.69 4.99 -6.03
C GLY A 146 2.00 3.81 -5.34
N SER A 147 2.43 2.60 -5.67
CA SER A 147 1.93 1.34 -5.11
C SER A 147 2.94 0.67 -4.20
N PHE A 148 2.43 -0.10 -3.23
CA PHE A 148 3.23 -0.90 -2.30
C PHE A 148 2.85 -2.37 -2.46
N TRP A 149 3.85 -3.22 -2.56
CA TRP A 149 3.72 -4.67 -2.60
C TRP A 149 4.61 -5.29 -1.53
N VAL A 150 3.99 -5.88 -0.51
CA VAL A 150 4.71 -6.46 0.63
C VAL A 150 4.33 -7.92 0.78
N ARG A 151 5.33 -8.81 0.87
CA ARG A 151 5.13 -10.26 0.93
C ARG A 151 6.18 -10.89 1.84
N PHE A 152 5.98 -12.16 2.23
CA PHE A 152 6.96 -13.01 2.91
C PHE A 152 7.50 -12.43 4.23
N GLY A 153 6.66 -11.80 5.02
CA GLY A 153 7.07 -11.13 6.26
C GLY A 153 7.78 -9.79 6.04
N GLY A 154 7.71 -9.24 4.82
CA GLY A 154 8.37 -8.01 4.43
C GLY A 154 7.86 -6.78 5.16
N ILE A 155 8.69 -5.73 5.20
CA ILE A 155 8.42 -4.49 5.91
C ILE A 155 8.72 -3.30 5.02
N ALA A 156 7.73 -2.46 4.76
CA ALA A 156 7.91 -1.16 4.13
C ALA A 156 7.66 -0.04 5.16
N VAL A 157 8.66 0.79 5.41
CA VAL A 157 8.57 1.93 6.33
C VAL A 157 8.92 3.20 5.59
N ILE A 158 8.01 4.15 5.59
CA ILE A 158 8.16 5.47 4.95
C ILE A 158 8.10 6.53 6.05
N GLY A 159 9.05 7.44 6.06
CA GLY A 159 9.08 8.58 6.99
C GLY A 159 7.99 9.61 6.69
N ARG A 160 8.27 10.85 6.90
CA ARG A 160 7.29 11.94 6.74
C ARG A 160 7.69 12.93 5.64
N TYR A 161 6.71 13.72 5.17
CA TYR A 161 6.93 14.77 4.16
C TYR A 161 7.55 14.26 2.85
N ASN A 162 7.28 13.02 2.45
CA ASN A 162 7.72 12.50 1.16
C ASN A 162 6.69 12.78 0.06
N CYS A 163 7.19 12.99 -1.16
CA CYS A 163 6.40 13.04 -2.37
C CYS A 163 6.77 11.83 -3.25
N ILE A 164 5.87 10.86 -3.38
CA ILE A 164 6.03 9.68 -4.23
C ILE A 164 5.03 9.78 -5.37
N ASN A 165 5.52 9.90 -6.60
CA ASN A 165 4.66 10.13 -7.76
C ASN A 165 4.13 8.86 -8.41
N GLU A 166 3.26 9.06 -9.42
CA GLU A 166 2.47 8.04 -10.08
C GLU A 166 3.34 6.92 -10.67
N GLN A 167 2.81 5.69 -10.67
CA GLN A 167 3.43 4.48 -11.22
C GLN A 167 4.76 4.08 -10.55
N THR A 168 5.16 4.75 -9.47
CA THR A 168 6.27 4.28 -8.66
C THR A 168 5.85 3.06 -7.86
N GLU A 169 6.68 2.04 -7.86
CA GLU A 169 6.42 0.78 -7.18
C GLU A 169 7.45 0.52 -6.08
N ILE A 170 6.96 0.29 -4.87
CA ILE A 170 7.76 -0.10 -3.70
C ILE A 170 7.46 -1.55 -3.39
N ARG A 171 8.47 -2.44 -3.52
CA ARG A 171 8.36 -3.87 -3.19
C ARG A 171 9.24 -4.23 -2.02
N ALA A 172 8.63 -4.84 -1.00
CA ALA A 172 9.32 -5.31 0.18
C ALA A 172 8.97 -6.77 0.45
N ASP A 173 9.87 -7.67 0.10
CA ASP A 173 9.83 -9.08 0.50
C ASP A 173 10.71 -9.33 1.75
N LYS A 174 11.52 -8.34 2.17
CA LYS A 174 12.32 -8.30 3.40
C LYS A 174 12.20 -6.95 4.09
N SER A 175 12.82 -5.89 3.54
CA SER A 175 12.76 -4.55 4.14
C SER A 175 13.08 -3.44 3.14
N VAL A 176 12.15 -2.51 2.96
CA VAL A 176 12.38 -1.22 2.31
C VAL A 176 12.11 -0.12 3.32
N ARG A 177 13.11 0.72 3.57
CA ARG A 177 13.00 1.88 4.47
C ARG A 177 13.34 3.14 3.71
N ILE A 178 12.42 4.11 3.73
CA ILE A 178 12.58 5.43 3.13
C ILE A 178 12.41 6.45 4.23
N GLY A 179 13.38 7.31 4.41
CA GLY A 179 13.37 8.39 5.40
C GLY A 179 12.34 9.47 5.06
N SER A 180 12.69 10.70 5.34
CA SER A 180 11.78 11.84 5.25
C SER A 180 12.22 12.85 4.19
N TYR A 181 11.30 13.72 3.76
CA TYR A 181 11.59 14.83 2.84
C TYR A 181 12.13 14.40 1.47
N ASN A 182 11.85 13.17 1.02
CA ASN A 182 12.30 12.68 -0.26
C ASN A 182 11.31 13.06 -1.38
N MET A 183 11.86 13.35 -2.56
CA MET A 183 11.11 13.51 -3.81
C MET A 183 11.39 12.31 -4.72
N ILE A 184 10.43 11.43 -4.87
CA ILE A 184 10.49 10.24 -5.74
C ILE A 184 9.61 10.50 -6.95
N SER A 185 10.23 10.54 -8.13
CA SER A 185 9.58 10.86 -9.39
C SER A 185 8.67 9.73 -9.89
N TYR A 186 8.22 9.85 -11.11
CA TYR A 186 7.29 8.91 -11.76
C TYR A 186 7.96 7.61 -12.16
N SER A 187 7.25 6.49 -12.07
CA SER A 187 7.65 5.18 -12.62
C SER A 187 9.03 4.73 -12.11
N CYS A 188 9.30 4.94 -10.84
CA CYS A 188 10.50 4.44 -10.19
C CYS A 188 10.23 3.05 -9.61
N ASP A 189 11.23 2.17 -9.65
CA ASP A 189 11.22 0.87 -9.01
C ASP A 189 12.11 0.89 -7.76
N ILE A 190 11.52 0.63 -6.58
CA ILE A 190 12.25 0.55 -5.31
C ILE A 190 12.01 -0.83 -4.73
N TRP A 191 12.90 -1.78 -5.02
CA TRP A 191 12.69 -3.20 -4.79
C TRP A 191 13.82 -3.84 -3.99
N ASP A 192 13.50 -4.50 -2.91
CA ASP A 192 14.45 -5.28 -2.11
C ASP A 192 14.58 -6.74 -2.56
N THR A 193 13.96 -7.11 -3.66
CA THR A 193 13.72 -8.48 -4.10
C THR A 193 14.00 -8.68 -5.59
N ASN A 194 14.34 -9.91 -5.97
CA ASN A 194 14.34 -10.34 -7.37
C ASN A 194 12.93 -10.56 -7.93
N THR A 195 11.88 -10.42 -7.12
CA THR A 195 10.47 -10.67 -7.45
C THR A 195 10.14 -12.13 -7.76
N HIS A 196 11.03 -12.87 -8.38
CA HIS A 196 10.89 -14.28 -8.74
C HIS A 196 12.11 -15.10 -8.34
N SER A 197 11.85 -16.32 -7.89
CA SER A 197 12.88 -17.33 -7.66
C SER A 197 13.31 -17.96 -8.97
N GLN A 198 14.59 -18.24 -9.11
CA GLN A 198 15.11 -18.98 -10.24
C GLN A 198 14.98 -20.50 -9.95
N TYR A 199 14.22 -21.19 -10.77
CA TYR A 199 14.03 -22.64 -10.70
C TYR A 199 14.76 -23.32 -11.87
N PRO A 200 15.34 -24.51 -11.68
CA PRO A 200 15.77 -25.36 -12.78
C PRO A 200 14.60 -25.60 -13.77
N LEU A 201 14.91 -25.77 -15.05
CA LEU A 201 13.88 -25.85 -16.11
C LEU A 201 12.84 -26.93 -15.84
N ASP A 202 13.27 -28.11 -15.38
CA ASP A 202 12.36 -29.23 -15.15
C ASP A 202 11.42 -28.96 -13.96
N GLU A 203 11.94 -28.39 -12.87
CA GLU A 203 11.10 -27.93 -11.75
C GLU A 203 10.13 -26.84 -12.22
N LYS A 204 10.59 -25.90 -13.04
CA LYS A 204 9.77 -24.81 -13.57
C LYS A 204 8.62 -25.32 -14.45
N LYS A 205 8.85 -26.35 -15.30
CA LYS A 205 7.80 -26.98 -16.09
C LYS A 205 6.71 -27.56 -15.21
N VAL A 206 7.07 -28.36 -14.21
CA VAL A 206 6.13 -28.98 -13.27
C VAL A 206 5.30 -27.92 -12.52
N LEU A 207 5.95 -26.86 -12.05
CA LEU A 207 5.26 -25.76 -11.37
C LEU A 207 4.26 -25.05 -12.30
N PHE A 208 4.66 -24.78 -13.54
CA PHE A 208 3.82 -24.06 -14.49
C PHE A 208 2.61 -24.87 -14.92
N GLU A 209 2.80 -26.17 -15.21
CA GLU A 209 1.70 -27.08 -15.53
C GLU A 209 0.68 -27.16 -14.38
N LYS A 210 1.18 -27.31 -13.15
CA LYS A 210 0.35 -27.39 -11.96
C LYS A 210 -0.41 -26.09 -11.67
N ASP A 211 0.21 -24.94 -11.89
CA ASP A 211 -0.33 -23.64 -11.49
C ASP A 211 -1.18 -22.96 -12.58
N PHE A 212 -1.19 -23.49 -13.83
CA PHE A 212 -2.00 -22.94 -14.91
C PHE A 212 -3.49 -22.80 -14.50
N PRO A 213 -4.15 -21.67 -14.78
CA PRO A 213 -3.67 -20.48 -15.50
C PRO A 213 -2.94 -19.45 -14.60
N ARG A 214 -2.72 -19.72 -13.32
CA ARG A 214 -2.06 -18.82 -12.36
C ARG A 214 -0.54 -19.01 -12.31
N ILE A 215 0.09 -19.06 -13.47
CA ILE A 215 1.54 -19.21 -13.62
C ILE A 215 2.26 -18.00 -13.02
N GLY A 216 3.44 -18.23 -12.41
CA GLY A 216 4.31 -17.17 -11.87
C GLY A 216 4.01 -16.78 -10.42
N ARG A 217 3.13 -17.51 -9.75
CA ARG A 217 2.92 -17.34 -8.31
C ARG A 217 4.14 -17.81 -7.53
N GLU A 218 4.78 -16.88 -6.82
CA GLU A 218 5.90 -17.23 -5.95
C GLU A 218 5.43 -17.99 -4.70
N ARG A 219 6.11 -19.09 -4.41
CA ARG A 219 5.86 -19.93 -3.25
C ARG A 219 6.97 -19.87 -2.21
N LYS A 220 8.13 -19.42 -2.62
CA LYS A 220 9.30 -19.20 -1.77
C LYS A 220 9.72 -17.74 -1.88
N CYS A 221 10.23 -17.18 -0.80
CA CYS A 221 10.80 -15.85 -0.83
C CYS A 221 11.95 -15.79 -1.83
N PRO A 222 11.91 -14.94 -2.85
CA PRO A 222 13.01 -14.74 -3.78
C PRO A 222 14.27 -14.19 -3.08
N ALA A 223 15.38 -14.13 -3.76
CA ALA A 223 16.58 -13.50 -3.22
C ALA A 223 16.33 -12.03 -2.91
N THR A 224 16.54 -11.65 -1.66
CA THR A 224 16.28 -10.30 -1.13
C THR A 224 17.51 -9.72 -0.45
N ALA A 225 17.63 -8.41 -0.43
CA ALA A 225 18.52 -7.67 0.46
C ALA A 225 17.88 -6.30 0.77
N PRO A 226 17.97 -5.77 2.00
CA PRO A 226 17.31 -4.53 2.38
C PRO A 226 17.65 -3.37 1.46
N VAL A 227 16.68 -2.46 1.27
CA VAL A 227 16.87 -1.16 0.65
C VAL A 227 16.67 -0.09 1.72
N LEU A 228 17.66 0.77 1.87
CA LEU A 228 17.65 1.91 2.81
C LEU A 228 17.82 3.19 2.02
N ILE A 229 16.90 4.13 2.19
CA ILE A 229 16.95 5.48 1.63
C ILE A 229 16.81 6.45 2.78
N GLY A 230 17.77 7.34 2.96
CA GLY A 230 17.82 8.38 4.00
C GLY A 230 16.86 9.54 3.71
N ASP A 231 17.24 10.71 4.18
CA ASP A 231 16.42 11.92 4.12
C ASP A 231 16.80 12.85 2.98
N GLY A 232 15.86 13.64 2.47
CA GLY A 232 16.12 14.74 1.54
C GLY A 232 16.57 14.33 0.14
N ASN A 233 16.35 13.08 -0.27
CA ASN A 233 16.83 12.58 -1.56
C ASN A 233 15.89 12.94 -2.72
N TRP A 234 16.46 13.06 -3.91
CA TRP A 234 15.74 13.13 -5.17
C TRP A 234 15.99 11.90 -6.02
N ILE A 235 14.95 11.11 -6.25
CA ILE A 235 14.97 9.94 -7.12
C ILE A 235 14.30 10.33 -8.44
N GLY A 236 15.09 10.40 -9.51
CA GLY A 236 14.65 10.81 -10.85
C GLY A 236 13.74 9.80 -11.52
N LYS A 237 13.00 10.27 -12.52
CA LYS A 237 12.01 9.46 -13.26
C LYS A 237 12.64 8.20 -13.87
N TYR A 238 11.92 7.05 -13.75
CA TYR A 238 12.39 5.74 -14.23
C TYR A 238 13.67 5.22 -13.55
N ALA A 239 14.08 5.78 -12.42
CA ALA A 239 15.20 5.23 -11.69
C ALA A 239 14.81 3.89 -11.03
N CYS A 240 15.78 2.97 -10.97
CA CYS A 240 15.63 1.68 -10.29
C CYS A 240 16.57 1.64 -9.09
N VAL A 241 16.00 1.57 -7.89
CA VAL A 241 16.72 1.34 -6.62
C VAL A 241 16.47 -0.09 -6.20
N LEU A 242 17.46 -0.94 -6.38
CA LEU A 242 17.31 -2.38 -6.24
C LEU A 242 17.93 -2.89 -4.94
N LYS A 243 17.68 -4.14 -4.63
CA LYS A 243 18.11 -4.80 -3.40
C LYS A 243 19.57 -4.55 -3.03
N GLY A 244 19.84 -4.45 -1.72
CA GLY A 244 21.18 -4.26 -1.16
C GLY A 244 21.72 -2.83 -1.30
N VAL A 245 20.86 -1.86 -1.57
CA VAL A 245 21.25 -0.45 -1.69
C VAL A 245 21.04 0.30 -0.38
N THR A 246 22.03 1.11 -0.02
CA THR A 246 21.91 2.17 0.98
C THR A 246 22.15 3.51 0.31
N ILE A 247 21.13 4.35 0.22
CA ILE A 247 21.24 5.75 -0.18
C ILE A 247 21.18 6.59 1.10
N LYS A 248 22.24 7.35 1.38
CA LYS A 248 22.28 8.24 2.54
C LYS A 248 21.47 9.52 2.29
N ASP A 249 21.81 10.62 2.94
CA ASP A 249 21.02 11.83 2.89
C ASP A 249 21.41 12.75 1.73
N ASN A 250 20.48 13.58 1.26
CA ASN A 250 20.69 14.61 0.22
C ASN A 250 21.28 14.07 -1.09
N VAL A 251 21.01 12.83 -1.45
CA VAL A 251 21.50 12.18 -2.67
C VAL A 251 20.56 12.49 -3.84
N THR A 252 21.15 12.64 -5.04
CA THR A 252 20.40 12.67 -6.30
C THR A 252 20.64 11.40 -7.10
N VAL A 253 19.57 10.63 -7.34
CA VAL A 253 19.57 9.52 -8.31
C VAL A 253 18.97 10.04 -9.61
N GLY A 254 19.77 10.18 -10.64
CA GLY A 254 19.36 10.74 -11.93
C GLY A 254 18.30 9.89 -12.64
N THR A 255 17.62 10.50 -13.60
CA THR A 255 16.62 9.84 -14.45
C THR A 255 17.18 8.58 -15.11
N ARG A 256 16.46 7.45 -15.02
CA ARG A 256 16.87 6.14 -15.57
C ARG A 256 18.16 5.56 -14.99
N ALA A 257 18.66 6.09 -13.88
CA ALA A 257 19.78 5.48 -13.20
C ALA A 257 19.37 4.18 -12.51
N ILE A 258 20.26 3.20 -12.49
CA ILE A 258 20.09 1.93 -11.78
C ILE A 258 21.10 1.88 -10.65
N VAL A 259 20.61 1.67 -9.43
CA VAL A 259 21.41 1.54 -8.21
C VAL A 259 21.15 0.16 -7.62
N SER A 260 22.21 -0.63 -7.44
CA SER A 260 22.10 -2.01 -6.92
C SER A 260 23.34 -2.39 -6.12
N ASN A 261 23.14 -3.04 -4.96
CA ASN A 261 24.24 -3.57 -4.12
C ASN A 261 25.37 -2.56 -3.85
N MET A 262 25.03 -1.34 -3.48
CA MET A 262 26.01 -0.28 -3.22
C MET A 262 25.54 0.68 -2.14
N VAL A 263 26.48 1.44 -1.61
CA VAL A 263 26.23 2.58 -0.74
C VAL A 263 26.47 3.85 -1.54
N VAL A 264 25.51 4.78 -1.51
CA VAL A 264 25.66 6.13 -2.04
C VAL A 264 25.74 7.06 -0.84
N GLU A 265 26.89 7.72 -0.69
CA GLU A 265 27.19 8.60 0.44
C GLU A 265 26.42 9.93 0.36
N ASP A 266 26.41 10.66 1.47
CA ASP A 266 25.72 11.95 1.59
C ASP A 266 26.07 12.92 0.47
N GLY A 267 25.07 13.55 -0.12
CA GLY A 267 25.23 14.50 -1.23
C GLY A 267 25.66 13.87 -2.54
N GLY A 268 25.75 12.55 -2.63
CA GLY A 268 26.16 11.82 -3.82
C GLY A 268 25.22 12.03 -5.01
N VAL A 269 25.75 11.89 -6.22
CA VAL A 269 24.97 11.96 -7.46
C VAL A 269 25.20 10.71 -8.29
N VAL A 270 24.14 9.94 -8.54
CA VAL A 270 24.17 8.77 -9.42
C VAL A 270 23.55 9.14 -10.75
N VAL A 271 24.24 8.87 -11.84
CA VAL A 271 23.76 9.17 -13.21
C VAL A 271 23.72 7.91 -14.07
N SER A 272 22.83 7.89 -15.05
CA SER A 272 22.85 6.87 -16.10
C SER A 272 24.10 7.02 -16.96
N PRO A 273 24.67 5.94 -17.53
CA PRO A 273 25.70 6.04 -18.57
C PRO A 273 25.20 6.90 -19.72
N LYS A 274 26.11 7.68 -20.30
CA LYS A 274 25.81 8.40 -21.54
C LYS A 274 25.62 7.43 -22.69
N GLY A 275 24.63 7.71 -23.55
CA GLY A 275 24.45 6.95 -24.79
C GLY A 275 25.74 6.97 -25.63
N GLN A 276 26.07 5.85 -26.27
CA GLN A 276 27.17 5.76 -27.26
C GLN A 276 26.55 5.73 -28.65
N VAL A 277 27.11 6.52 -29.58
CA VAL A 277 26.80 6.39 -31.01
C VAL A 277 27.75 5.32 -31.54
N LEU A 278 27.18 4.23 -32.06
CA LEU A 278 27.91 3.15 -32.70
C LEU A 278 28.12 3.48 -34.19
#